data_9787e0af29181d9c070882fe0daff41a
#
_entry.id   9787e0af29181d9c070882fe0daff41a
#
_cell.length_a   1.000
_cell.length_b   1.000
_cell.length_c   1.000
_cell.angle_alpha   90.00
_cell.angle_beta   90.00
_cell.angle_gamma   90.00
#
_symmetry.space_group_name_H-M   'P 1'
#
loop_
_entity.id
_entity.type
_entity.pdbx_description
1 polymer ?
#
loop_
_entity_poly.entity_id
_entity_poly.type
_entity_poly.pdbx_seq_one_letter_code
_entity_poly.pdbx_strand_id
1 'polypeptide(L)'
;MAYEIIVAKFTPDEPDERIDAVLPDGVVGVGAKAFRFKGEVRSLCAPQSLIEVGDAAFDGCRNLVQVDFPGDVAMVGKRAFQHCTSLREITFAETLGCIDDATFQGATSLSRVVAPGVTEINRYAFQR
;
A
#
# COMPACT_ATOMS: atom_id res chain seq x y z
N MET A 1 17.96 -5.51 -6.50
CA MET A 1 17.72 -6.20 -5.22
C MET A 1 16.43 -7.00 -5.33
N ALA A 2 16.45 -8.22 -4.91
CA ALA A 2 15.26 -9.06 -4.89
C ALA A 2 14.47 -8.81 -3.60
N TYR A 3 13.16 -8.72 -3.71
CA TYR A 3 12.28 -8.63 -2.55
C TYR A 3 11.63 -9.98 -2.32
N GLU A 4 11.67 -10.43 -1.08
CA GLU A 4 10.98 -11.64 -0.68
C GLU A 4 9.69 -11.27 0.04
N ILE A 5 8.59 -11.88 -0.36
CA ILE A 5 7.27 -11.63 0.21
C ILE A 5 6.80 -12.90 0.88
N ILE A 6 6.48 -12.79 2.18
CA ILE A 6 5.89 -13.88 2.93
C ILE A 6 4.39 -13.63 3.00
N VAL A 7 3.63 -14.59 2.48
CA VAL A 7 2.17 -14.51 2.42
C VAL A 7 1.59 -15.60 3.30
N ALA A 8 0.58 -15.27 4.12
CA ALA A 8 -0.13 -16.24 4.93
C ALA A 8 -0.70 -17.33 4.02
N LYS A 9 -0.62 -18.56 4.47
CA LYS A 9 -1.03 -19.70 3.66
C LYS A 9 -2.53 -19.65 3.38
N PHE A 10 -2.85 -19.70 2.11
CA PHE A 10 -4.23 -19.79 1.64
C PHE A 10 -4.70 -21.24 1.65
N THR A 11 -5.88 -21.50 2.18
CA THR A 11 -6.51 -22.82 2.13
C THR A 11 -7.60 -22.81 1.06
N PRO A 12 -7.48 -23.67 0.05
CA PRO A 12 -8.38 -23.62 -1.11
C PRO A 12 -9.85 -23.90 -0.82
N ASP A 13 -10.14 -24.42 0.36
CA ASP A 13 -11.50 -24.84 0.73
C ASP A 13 -12.37 -23.70 1.28
N GLU A 14 -11.79 -22.49 1.47
CA GLU A 14 -12.53 -21.33 1.96
C GLU A 14 -12.51 -20.21 0.91
N PRO A 15 -13.57 -20.06 0.12
CA PRO A 15 -13.59 -19.12 -1.02
C PRO A 15 -13.49 -17.64 -0.61
N ASP A 16 -13.76 -17.30 0.65
CA ASP A 16 -13.67 -15.93 1.14
C ASP A 16 -12.38 -15.65 1.89
N GLU A 17 -11.46 -16.60 1.93
CA GLU A 17 -10.21 -16.40 2.64
C GLU A 17 -9.34 -15.36 1.94
N ARG A 18 -8.89 -14.39 2.70
CA ARG A 18 -7.98 -13.35 2.24
C ARG A 18 -6.60 -13.57 2.85
N ILE A 19 -5.60 -13.04 2.20
CA ILE A 19 -4.21 -13.20 2.59
C ILE A 19 -3.75 -11.95 3.35
N ASP A 20 -3.13 -12.18 4.51
CA ASP A 20 -2.40 -11.15 5.25
C ASP A 20 -0.94 -11.23 4.82
N ALA A 21 -0.51 -10.26 4.02
CA ALA A 21 0.85 -10.23 3.50
C ALA A 21 1.79 -9.62 4.53
N VAL A 22 2.93 -10.28 4.74
CA VAL A 22 4.00 -9.78 5.63
C VAL A 22 5.29 -9.70 4.83
N LEU A 23 5.87 -8.51 4.77
CA LEU A 23 7.17 -8.32 4.14
C LEU A 23 8.27 -8.63 5.16
N PRO A 24 9.30 -9.40 4.77
CA PRO A 24 10.36 -9.78 5.71
C PRO A 24 11.21 -8.59 6.15
N ASP A 25 11.83 -8.73 7.31
CA ASP A 25 12.78 -7.75 7.83
C ASP A 25 13.92 -7.52 6.84
N GLY A 26 14.35 -6.27 6.72
CA GLY A 26 15.42 -5.89 5.82
C GLY A 26 14.95 -5.48 4.40
N VAL A 27 13.69 -5.71 4.06
CA VAL A 27 13.13 -5.21 2.78
C VAL A 27 13.04 -3.69 2.86
N VAL A 28 13.65 -3.00 1.89
CA VAL A 28 13.72 -1.54 1.85
C VAL A 28 12.74 -0.91 0.86
N GLY A 29 12.21 -1.68 -0.08
CA GLY A 29 11.27 -1.16 -1.06
C GLY A 29 10.34 -2.22 -1.60
N VAL A 30 9.19 -1.76 -2.07
CA VAL A 30 8.23 -2.56 -2.85
C VAL A 30 8.34 -2.09 -4.28
N GLY A 31 8.64 -3.01 -5.20
CA GLY A 31 8.81 -2.68 -6.61
C GLY A 31 7.53 -2.19 -7.27
N ALA A 32 7.70 -1.52 -8.42
CA ALA A 32 6.57 -1.08 -9.23
C ALA A 32 5.68 -2.27 -9.58
N LYS A 33 4.36 -2.11 -9.42
CA LYS A 33 3.34 -3.12 -9.74
C LYS A 33 3.46 -4.44 -8.99
N ALA A 34 4.25 -4.49 -7.90
CA ALA A 34 4.54 -5.75 -7.19
C ALA A 34 3.29 -6.49 -6.72
N PHE A 35 2.27 -5.76 -6.24
CA PHE A 35 0.99 -6.34 -5.79
C PHE A 35 -0.18 -5.93 -6.68
N ARG A 36 0.08 -5.44 -7.87
CA ARG A 36 -0.98 -4.96 -8.75
C ARG A 36 -2.02 -6.04 -9.01
N PHE A 37 -3.30 -5.68 -8.81
CA PHE A 37 -4.45 -6.55 -9.01
C PHE A 37 -4.48 -7.80 -8.12
N LYS A 38 -3.76 -7.80 -7.01
CA LYS A 38 -3.78 -8.88 -6.03
C LYS A 38 -5.01 -8.74 -5.13
N GLY A 39 -6.16 -9.13 -5.65
CA GLY A 39 -7.43 -9.03 -4.91
C GLY A 39 -7.54 -9.93 -3.69
N GLU A 40 -6.67 -10.93 -3.57
CA GLU A 40 -6.60 -11.81 -2.40
C GLU A 40 -5.93 -11.19 -1.18
N VAL A 41 -5.16 -10.11 -1.35
CA VAL A 41 -4.48 -9.45 -0.22
C VAL A 41 -5.46 -8.60 0.56
N ARG A 42 -5.66 -8.94 1.84
CA ARG A 42 -6.52 -8.21 2.75
C ARG A 42 -5.76 -7.17 3.56
N SER A 43 -4.57 -7.50 4.00
CA SER A 43 -3.73 -6.59 4.78
C SER A 43 -2.27 -6.73 4.40
N LEU A 44 -1.51 -5.67 4.67
CA LEU A 44 -0.07 -5.65 4.49
C LEU A 44 0.59 -5.15 5.76
N CYS A 45 1.57 -5.89 6.22
CA CYS A 45 2.45 -5.46 7.29
C CYS A 45 3.88 -5.35 6.75
N ALA A 46 4.42 -4.14 6.77
CA ALA A 46 5.77 -3.88 6.30
C ALA A 46 6.76 -3.82 7.47
N PRO A 47 8.04 -4.13 7.23
CA PRO A 47 9.07 -3.98 8.26
C PRO A 47 9.46 -2.51 8.45
N GLN A 48 10.12 -2.20 9.54
CA GLN A 48 10.63 -0.85 9.80
C GLN A 48 11.66 -0.38 8.77
N SER A 49 12.31 -1.30 8.08
CA SER A 49 13.30 -1.00 7.06
C SER A 49 12.72 -0.46 5.75
N LEU A 50 11.39 -0.58 5.53
CA LEU A 50 10.77 -0.14 4.28
C LEU A 50 10.83 1.37 4.15
N ILE A 51 11.39 1.85 3.04
CA ILE A 51 11.58 3.27 2.74
C ILE A 51 10.72 3.73 1.56
N GLU A 52 10.51 2.85 0.57
CA GLU A 52 9.82 3.25 -0.64
C GLU A 52 8.78 2.23 -1.12
N VAL A 53 7.72 2.75 -1.71
CA VAL A 53 6.67 2.00 -2.40
C VAL A 53 6.66 2.46 -3.84
N GLY A 54 6.84 1.54 -4.77
CA GLY A 54 6.94 1.84 -6.20
C GLY A 54 5.62 2.22 -6.85
N ASP A 55 5.71 2.67 -8.09
CA ASP A 55 4.55 3.07 -8.89
C ASP A 55 3.58 1.89 -9.05
N ALA A 56 2.30 2.16 -8.83
CA ALA A 56 1.23 1.18 -8.96
C ALA A 56 1.43 -0.09 -8.14
N ALA A 57 2.25 -0.03 -7.08
CA ALA A 57 2.61 -1.23 -6.30
C ALA A 57 1.40 -2.00 -5.78
N PHE A 58 0.34 -1.30 -5.38
CA PHE A 58 -0.91 -1.88 -4.86
C PHE A 58 -2.13 -1.47 -5.69
N ASP A 59 -1.91 -1.03 -6.93
CA ASP A 59 -3.02 -0.66 -7.81
C ASP A 59 -3.99 -1.82 -7.97
N GLY A 60 -5.26 -1.55 -7.74
CA GLY A 60 -6.31 -2.56 -7.90
C GLY A 60 -6.37 -3.62 -6.82
N CYS A 61 -5.72 -3.42 -5.68
CA CYS A 61 -5.86 -4.28 -4.52
C CYS A 61 -7.22 -4.04 -3.86
N ARG A 62 -8.27 -4.59 -4.43
CA ARG A 62 -9.66 -4.27 -4.08
C ARG A 62 -10.09 -4.71 -2.70
N ASN A 63 -9.42 -5.70 -2.13
CA ASN A 63 -9.75 -6.23 -0.81
C ASN A 63 -8.75 -5.80 0.27
N LEU A 64 -7.80 -4.95 -0.07
CA LEU A 64 -6.85 -4.41 0.89
C LEU A 64 -7.56 -3.44 1.83
N VAL A 65 -7.67 -3.81 3.09
CA VAL A 65 -8.37 -3.04 4.13
C VAL A 65 -7.39 -2.24 4.97
N GLN A 66 -6.24 -2.83 5.26
CA GLN A 66 -5.28 -2.27 6.21
C GLN A 66 -3.86 -2.39 5.69
N VAL A 67 -3.11 -1.30 5.83
CA VAL A 67 -1.68 -1.25 5.54
C VAL A 67 -0.97 -0.69 6.77
N ASP A 68 0.03 -1.43 7.25
CA ASP A 68 0.85 -1.02 8.38
C ASP A 68 2.28 -0.72 7.91
N PHE A 69 2.66 0.56 8.02
CA PHE A 69 4.00 1.05 7.72
C PHE A 69 4.64 1.57 9.01
N PRO A 70 5.30 0.69 9.80
CA PRO A 70 5.87 1.11 11.09
C PRO A 70 7.13 1.94 10.96
N GLY A 71 7.76 1.97 9.77
CA GLY A 71 9.03 2.65 9.54
C GLY A 71 8.86 4.00 8.83
N ASP A 72 9.97 4.51 8.34
CA ASP A 72 10.08 5.84 7.75
C ASP A 72 9.93 5.81 6.23
N VAL A 73 8.75 5.42 5.75
CA VAL A 73 8.45 5.46 4.32
C VAL A 73 8.57 6.90 3.83
N ALA A 74 9.48 7.11 2.87
CA ALA A 74 9.80 8.43 2.34
C ALA A 74 9.28 8.66 0.94
N MET A 75 8.98 7.59 0.19
CA MET A 75 8.53 7.67 -1.20
C MET A 75 7.38 6.72 -1.44
N VAL A 76 6.30 7.24 -1.98
CA VAL A 76 5.15 6.46 -2.45
C VAL A 76 4.90 6.88 -3.89
N GLY A 77 4.98 5.94 -4.80
CA GLY A 77 4.91 6.20 -6.23
C GLY A 77 3.51 6.56 -6.72
N LYS A 78 3.47 6.98 -7.99
CA LYS A 78 2.22 7.29 -8.67
C LYS A 78 1.32 6.07 -8.71
N ARG A 79 0.04 6.25 -8.45
CA ARG A 79 -0.97 5.18 -8.50
C ARG A 79 -0.72 4.03 -7.52
N ALA A 80 0.12 4.26 -6.50
CA ALA A 80 0.52 3.18 -5.60
C ALA A 80 -0.65 2.44 -4.95
N PHE A 81 -1.71 3.17 -4.58
CA PHE A 81 -2.94 2.63 -3.98
C PHE A 81 -4.18 2.95 -4.82
N GLN A 82 -3.99 3.16 -6.12
CA GLN A 82 -5.10 3.43 -7.03
C GLN A 82 -6.09 2.25 -7.01
N HIS A 83 -7.37 2.56 -6.97
CA HIS A 83 -8.45 1.56 -6.95
C HIS A 83 -8.40 0.56 -5.78
N CYS A 84 -7.78 0.95 -4.67
CA CYS A 84 -7.87 0.20 -3.40
C CYS A 84 -9.23 0.53 -2.75
N THR A 85 -10.28 -0.06 -3.26
CA THR A 85 -11.66 0.32 -2.92
C THR A 85 -12.09 -0.04 -1.50
N SER A 86 -11.35 -0.91 -0.81
CA SER A 86 -11.65 -1.33 0.56
C SER A 86 -10.75 -0.68 1.60
N LEU A 87 -9.72 0.05 1.19
CA LEU A 87 -8.79 0.72 2.10
C LEU A 87 -9.50 1.85 2.83
N ARG A 88 -9.48 1.79 4.17
CA ARG A 88 -10.21 2.73 5.03
C ARG A 88 -9.35 3.84 5.57
N GLU A 89 -8.14 3.51 5.98
CA GLU A 89 -7.20 4.49 6.52
C GLU A 89 -5.77 4.06 6.24
N ILE A 90 -4.88 5.04 6.19
CA ILE A 90 -3.45 4.79 6.05
C ILE A 90 -2.68 5.89 6.80
N THR A 91 -1.59 5.50 7.44
CA THR A 91 -0.74 6.39 8.21
C THR A 91 0.68 6.32 7.68
N PHE A 92 1.26 7.48 7.43
CA PHE A 92 2.66 7.62 7.03
C PHE A 92 3.43 8.40 8.09
N ALA A 93 4.74 8.14 8.16
CA ALA A 93 5.66 8.93 8.99
C ALA A 93 5.91 10.32 8.39
N GLU A 94 6.57 11.18 9.15
CA GLU A 94 6.92 12.55 8.74
C GLU A 94 7.86 12.59 7.53
N THR A 95 8.51 11.49 7.22
CA THR A 95 9.45 11.35 6.10
C THR A 95 8.78 11.41 4.73
N LEU A 96 7.48 11.14 4.63
CA LEU A 96 6.76 11.29 3.38
C LEU A 96 6.40 12.74 3.15
N GLY A 97 6.96 13.34 2.10
CA GLY A 97 6.75 14.76 1.78
C GLY A 97 5.73 15.05 0.70
N CYS A 98 5.35 14.05 -0.07
CA CYS A 98 4.49 14.25 -1.23
C CYS A 98 3.53 13.07 -1.40
N ILE A 99 2.28 13.37 -1.74
CA ILE A 99 1.33 12.38 -2.26
C ILE A 99 1.24 12.60 -3.75
N ASP A 100 1.79 11.66 -4.52
CA ASP A 100 1.99 11.78 -5.94
C ASP A 100 0.71 11.57 -6.75
N ASP A 101 0.82 11.66 -8.08
CA ASP A 101 -0.31 11.58 -9.01
C ASP A 101 -1.12 10.30 -8.81
N ALA A 102 -2.42 10.46 -8.64
CA ALA A 102 -3.40 9.38 -8.57
C ALA A 102 -3.12 8.32 -7.49
N THR A 103 -2.30 8.63 -6.49
CA THR A 103 -1.88 7.65 -5.47
C THR A 103 -3.06 6.94 -4.84
N PHE A 104 -4.14 7.67 -4.50
CA PHE A 104 -5.36 7.12 -3.89
C PHE A 104 -6.58 7.29 -4.79
N GLN A 105 -6.38 7.45 -6.09
CA GLN A 105 -7.49 7.58 -7.03
C GLN A 105 -8.38 6.34 -6.97
N GLY A 106 -9.67 6.54 -6.86
CA GLY A 106 -10.62 5.43 -6.79
C GLY A 106 -10.66 4.69 -5.46
N ALA A 107 -9.95 5.16 -4.43
CA ALA A 107 -10.01 4.60 -3.08
C ALA A 107 -11.28 5.07 -2.38
N THR A 108 -12.42 4.50 -2.76
CA THR A 108 -13.76 4.98 -2.40
C THR A 108 -14.13 4.81 -0.93
N SER A 109 -13.46 3.93 -0.21
CA SER A 109 -13.69 3.72 1.23
C SER A 109 -12.72 4.51 2.12
N LEU A 110 -11.73 5.18 1.51
CA LEU A 110 -10.70 5.89 2.25
C LEU A 110 -11.30 7.11 2.95
N SER A 111 -11.25 7.11 4.27
CA SER A 111 -11.79 8.19 5.11
C SER A 111 -10.72 8.93 5.91
N ARG A 112 -9.53 8.36 6.05
CA ARG A 112 -8.49 8.97 6.85
C ARG A 112 -7.10 8.67 6.28
N VAL A 113 -6.34 9.73 6.05
CA VAL A 113 -4.93 9.65 5.71
C VAL A 113 -4.17 10.51 6.72
N VAL A 114 -3.24 9.90 7.45
CA VAL A 114 -2.36 10.61 8.37
C VAL A 114 -0.99 10.71 7.72
N ALA A 115 -0.58 11.91 7.38
CA ALA A 115 0.66 12.17 6.67
C ALA A 115 1.24 13.53 7.11
N PRO A 116 1.80 13.60 8.33
CA PRO A 116 2.18 14.89 8.94
C PRO A 116 3.28 15.63 8.20
N GLY A 117 4.11 14.92 7.42
CA GLY A 117 5.20 15.54 6.66
C GLY A 117 4.83 15.99 5.26
N VAL A 118 3.61 15.71 4.79
CA VAL A 118 3.22 16.01 3.42
C VAL A 118 3.01 17.51 3.23
N THR A 119 3.72 18.07 2.26
CA THR A 119 3.61 19.47 1.85
C THR A 119 3.10 19.63 0.44
N GLU A 120 2.98 18.55 -0.32
CA GLU A 120 2.58 18.56 -1.72
C GLU A 120 1.63 17.41 -2.01
N ILE A 121 0.50 17.71 -2.64
CA ILE A 121 -0.48 16.72 -3.09
C ILE A 121 -0.70 16.95 -4.57
N ASN A 122 -0.39 15.94 -5.37
CA ASN A 122 -0.40 16.06 -6.81
C ASN A 122 -1.74 15.66 -7.43
N ARG A 123 -1.75 15.63 -8.76
CA ARG A 123 -2.95 15.52 -9.58
C ARG A 123 -3.70 14.22 -9.34
N TYR A 124 -4.99 14.33 -9.15
CA TYR A 124 -5.91 13.19 -8.98
C TYR A 124 -5.63 12.31 -7.75
N ALA A 125 -4.80 12.78 -6.81
CA ALA A 125 -4.36 11.96 -5.67
C ALA A 125 -5.52 11.32 -4.90
N PHE A 126 -6.65 12.02 -4.75
CA PHE A 126 -7.83 11.55 -4.04
C PHE A 126 -9.10 11.56 -4.90
N GLN A 127 -8.96 11.56 -6.20
CA GLN A 127 -10.11 11.54 -7.08
C GLN A 127 -10.90 10.23 -6.93
N ARG A 128 -12.19 10.36 -6.79
CA ARG A 128 -13.08 9.20 -6.68
C ARG A 128 -13.59 8.72 -8.04
#